data_db843870a71b5d579cb6d91050071c84
#
_entry.id   db843870a71b5d579cb6d91050071c84
#
_cell.length_a   1.000
_cell.length_b   1.000
_cell.length_c   1.000
_cell.angle_alpha   90.00
_cell.angle_beta   90.00
_cell.angle_gamma   90.00
#
_symmetry.space_group_name_H-M   'P 1'
#
loop_
_entity.id
_entity.type
_entity.pdbx_description
1 polymer ?
#
loop_
_entity_poly.entity_id
_entity_poly.type
_entity_poly.pdbx_seq_one_letter_code
_entity_poly.pdbx_strand_id
1 'polypeptide(L)'
;SSVPRSSPRPLVVLTTTGPAPCIAGPFSAGAAMPISKVAETVKAKGYPQQLQVALIGSCTNSSYEDITRAASIARQALENGVEIKTPLMVVPGSTRIYDTLKRDGVLEVFEKLHATVLATACGPCIGQWKRTIGNLKGDKTPNSIIESFNRNFAGRNDGNPLTNAFLASPEMVMAMAINGDLTFNPLEGTVRTAKGTNMKLAAPVGQERPAKGFVSDIKGCVIPDFEKIEIKVSPTAERIRLLEPFPAWDGQDFTALPLLIKAKGKCTTDHISPGGKWLPYRGNIDRISDNLLERAVNTFNGVSGKVWNTDTNAYDTPAKVARHYRNNNIASLIVGDDNYGEGSSREHATMEPRYLNVRVVLAKSLARIHESNLKKQGILALTFVNPADYDKIQEKDRISVLNLNTLAPNSRVV
;
A
#
# COMPACT_ATOMS: atom_id res chain seq x y z
N SER A 1 28.92 9.80 22.31
CA SER A 1 29.24 9.21 21.00
C SER A 1 28.46 9.95 19.93
N SER A 2 29.18 10.76 19.13
CA SER A 2 28.64 11.56 18.04
C SER A 2 28.30 10.67 16.84
N VAL A 3 27.05 10.71 16.41
CA VAL A 3 26.61 10.12 15.13
C VAL A 3 27.24 10.90 13.98
N PRO A 4 27.90 10.26 13.01
CA PRO A 4 28.46 10.97 11.87
C PRO A 4 27.33 11.61 11.06
N ARG A 5 27.41 12.93 10.82
CA ARG A 5 26.55 13.62 9.89
C ARG A 5 26.85 13.10 8.48
N SER A 6 25.84 12.52 7.84
CA SER A 6 25.93 12.17 6.41
C SER A 6 26.32 13.42 5.61
N SER A 7 27.29 13.28 4.71
CA SER A 7 27.67 14.31 3.74
C SER A 7 26.42 14.80 2.99
N PRO A 8 26.30 16.13 2.71
CA PRO A 8 25.19 16.64 1.92
C PRO A 8 25.21 15.96 0.55
N ARG A 9 24.09 15.36 0.18
CA ARG A 9 23.89 14.87 -1.18
C ARG A 9 24.00 16.06 -2.14
N PRO A 10 24.64 15.91 -3.29
CA PRO A 10 24.73 17.00 -4.26
C PRO A 10 23.32 17.46 -4.61
N LEU A 11 23.08 18.75 -4.44
CA LEU A 11 21.87 19.42 -4.89
C LEU A 11 21.84 19.27 -6.42
N VAL A 12 20.97 18.44 -6.94
CA VAL A 12 20.72 18.42 -8.39
C VAL A 12 20.00 19.72 -8.71
N VAL A 13 20.71 20.68 -9.22
CA VAL A 13 20.13 21.92 -9.79
C VAL A 13 19.43 21.51 -11.08
N LEU A 14 18.14 21.22 -10.98
CA LEU A 14 17.29 21.10 -12.15
C LEU A 14 17.18 22.50 -12.79
N THR A 15 17.69 22.61 -13.99
CA THR A 15 17.54 23.80 -14.83
C THR A 15 16.05 24.15 -14.99
N THR A 16 15.76 25.39 -15.20
CA THR A 16 14.51 26.18 -15.16
C THR A 16 13.23 25.64 -15.82
N THR A 17 13.21 24.43 -16.31
CA THR A 17 12.01 23.67 -16.64
C THR A 17 11.85 22.56 -15.60
N GLY A 18 11.20 22.86 -14.47
CA GLY A 18 10.81 21.84 -13.50
C GLY A 18 10.05 20.70 -14.20
N PRO A 19 10.10 19.44 -13.70
CA PRO A 19 9.36 18.36 -14.31
C PRO A 19 7.88 18.75 -14.38
N ALA A 20 7.27 18.59 -15.56
CA ALA A 20 5.84 18.84 -15.72
C ALA A 20 5.06 17.97 -14.73
N PRO A 21 4.00 18.48 -14.08
CA PRO A 21 3.14 17.66 -13.24
C PRO A 21 2.65 16.45 -14.01
N CYS A 22 2.64 15.29 -13.34
CA CYS A 22 2.25 14.02 -13.94
C CYS A 22 1.01 13.45 -13.25
N ILE A 23 0.23 12.71 -14.01
CA ILE A 23 -0.81 11.80 -13.52
C ILE A 23 -0.42 10.38 -13.88
N ALA A 24 -0.59 9.44 -12.96
CA ALA A 24 -0.28 8.04 -13.20
C ALA A 24 -1.54 7.18 -13.19
N GLY A 25 -1.71 6.33 -14.20
CA GLY A 25 -2.82 5.39 -14.23
C GLY A 25 -3.54 5.28 -15.57
N PRO A 26 -4.66 4.53 -15.59
CA PRO A 26 -5.12 3.72 -14.47
C PRO A 26 -4.33 2.40 -14.31
N PHE A 27 -4.61 1.66 -13.24
CA PHE A 27 -4.15 0.30 -12.95
C PHE A 27 -2.65 0.12 -12.63
N SER A 28 -1.83 1.14 -12.81
CA SER A 28 -0.41 1.10 -12.46
C SER A 28 0.12 2.48 -12.07
N ALA A 29 0.77 2.57 -10.92
CA ALA A 29 1.51 3.78 -10.54
C ALA A 29 2.71 4.07 -11.47
N GLY A 30 3.21 3.05 -12.18
CA GLY A 30 4.26 3.18 -13.18
C GLY A 30 3.78 3.75 -14.53
N ALA A 31 2.46 3.84 -14.77
CA ALA A 31 1.88 4.43 -15.96
C ALA A 31 1.75 5.96 -15.83
N ALA A 32 2.85 6.64 -15.48
CA ALA A 32 2.90 8.08 -15.33
C ALA A 32 2.96 8.77 -16.70
N MET A 33 2.18 9.85 -16.84
CA MET A 33 2.17 10.67 -18.03
C MET A 33 2.12 12.16 -17.65
N PRO A 34 2.77 13.05 -18.42
CA PRO A 34 2.65 14.49 -18.20
C PRO A 34 1.19 14.95 -18.33
N ILE A 35 0.79 15.94 -17.53
CA ILE A 35 -0.59 16.46 -17.53
C ILE A 35 -1.06 16.89 -18.94
N SER A 36 -0.16 17.40 -19.77
CA SER A 36 -0.43 17.79 -21.17
C SER A 36 -0.83 16.61 -22.09
N LYS A 37 -0.54 15.35 -21.67
CA LYS A 37 -0.85 14.14 -22.44
C LYS A 37 -2.08 13.39 -21.92
N VAL A 38 -2.60 13.78 -20.77
CA VAL A 38 -3.72 13.07 -20.13
C VAL A 38 -4.98 13.11 -21.00
N ALA A 39 -5.36 14.26 -21.53
CA ALA A 39 -6.55 14.40 -22.36
C ALA A 39 -6.51 13.53 -23.62
N GLU A 40 -5.37 13.48 -24.30
CA GLU A 40 -5.13 12.62 -25.47
C GLU A 40 -5.26 11.14 -25.09
N THR A 41 -4.60 10.73 -24.00
CA THR A 41 -4.60 9.34 -23.53
C THR A 41 -5.98 8.88 -23.09
N VAL A 42 -6.71 9.70 -22.34
CA VAL A 42 -8.06 9.41 -21.86
C VAL A 42 -9.01 9.17 -23.05
N LYS A 43 -8.95 10.03 -24.05
CA LYS A 43 -9.78 9.89 -25.28
C LYS A 43 -9.37 8.65 -26.08
N ALA A 44 -8.09 8.44 -26.32
CA ALA A 44 -7.58 7.31 -27.10
C ALA A 44 -7.91 5.95 -26.45
N LYS A 45 -7.91 5.87 -25.12
CA LYS A 45 -8.22 4.64 -24.36
C LYS A 45 -9.69 4.49 -23.99
N GLY A 46 -10.53 5.49 -24.25
CA GLY A 46 -11.96 5.47 -23.94
C GLY A 46 -12.27 5.48 -22.44
N TYR A 47 -11.39 6.05 -21.61
CA TYR A 47 -11.68 6.17 -20.18
C TYR A 47 -12.78 7.21 -19.93
N PRO A 48 -13.71 6.97 -18.97
CA PRO A 48 -14.69 7.96 -18.57
C PRO A 48 -14.03 9.27 -18.16
N GLN A 49 -14.44 10.38 -18.77
CA GLN A 49 -13.83 11.70 -18.55
C GLN A 49 -14.30 12.32 -17.23
N GLN A 50 -15.60 12.16 -16.92
CA GLN A 50 -16.18 12.68 -15.69
C GLN A 50 -15.59 11.97 -14.47
N LEU A 51 -15.07 12.75 -13.53
CA LEU A 51 -14.58 12.26 -12.26
C LEU A 51 -15.75 12.02 -11.29
N GLN A 52 -15.86 10.80 -10.79
CA GLN A 52 -16.92 10.43 -9.85
C GLN A 52 -16.56 10.78 -8.40
N VAL A 53 -15.31 10.72 -8.03
CA VAL A 53 -14.79 11.08 -6.71
C VAL A 53 -13.34 11.55 -6.82
N ALA A 54 -12.97 12.50 -5.98
CA ALA A 54 -11.61 12.94 -5.75
C ALA A 54 -11.21 12.62 -4.30
N LEU A 55 -10.02 12.09 -4.10
CA LEU A 55 -9.53 11.60 -2.80
C LEU A 55 -8.15 12.21 -2.50
N ILE A 56 -8.06 13.03 -1.47
CA ILE A 56 -6.79 13.58 -0.97
C ILE A 56 -6.41 12.85 0.31
N GLY A 57 -5.17 12.32 0.38
CA GLY A 57 -4.72 11.73 1.62
C GLY A 57 -3.81 10.53 1.46
N SER A 58 -4.03 9.52 2.28
CA SER A 58 -3.21 8.39 2.66
C SER A 58 -2.06 8.77 3.62
N CYS A 59 -1.38 7.78 4.21
CA CYS A 59 -0.24 8.01 5.10
C CYS A 59 0.99 8.61 4.40
N THR A 60 1.02 8.64 3.06
CA THR A 60 2.17 9.10 2.26
C THR A 60 2.00 10.49 1.70
N ASN A 61 0.78 10.95 1.41
CA ASN A 61 0.50 12.21 0.72
C ASN A 61 -0.56 13.03 1.46
N SER A 62 -0.40 13.19 2.76
CA SER A 62 -1.28 13.97 3.63
C SER A 62 -0.54 14.56 4.82
N SER A 63 0.71 14.96 4.59
CA SER A 63 1.47 15.79 5.51
C SER A 63 0.79 17.17 5.68
N TYR A 64 1.25 17.94 6.63
CA TYR A 64 0.76 19.31 6.80
C TYR A 64 0.99 20.15 5.52
N GLU A 65 2.13 19.97 4.87
CA GLU A 65 2.44 20.64 3.60
C GLU A 65 1.50 20.20 2.48
N ASP A 66 1.30 18.88 2.29
CA ASP A 66 0.43 18.35 1.24
C ASP A 66 -1.00 18.91 1.34
N ILE A 67 -1.55 18.89 2.56
CA ILE A 67 -2.91 19.37 2.78
C ILE A 67 -3.00 20.90 2.63
N THR A 68 -2.00 21.65 3.08
CA THR A 68 -1.99 23.12 2.92
C THR A 68 -1.81 23.53 1.46
N ARG A 69 -1.05 22.78 0.64
CA ARG A 69 -0.97 22.96 -0.81
C ARG A 69 -2.33 22.78 -1.48
N ALA A 70 -3.03 21.68 -1.18
CA ALA A 70 -4.37 21.45 -1.68
C ALA A 70 -5.36 22.53 -1.20
N ALA A 71 -5.27 22.94 0.09
CA ALA A 71 -6.10 23.99 0.64
C ALA A 71 -5.87 25.36 -0.02
N SER A 72 -4.66 25.65 -0.52
CA SER A 72 -4.38 26.89 -1.24
C SER A 72 -5.16 26.97 -2.57
N ILE A 73 -5.30 25.86 -3.26
CA ILE A 73 -6.16 25.77 -4.46
C ILE A 73 -7.65 25.86 -4.07
N ALA A 74 -8.04 25.20 -2.99
CA ALA A 74 -9.40 25.24 -2.47
C ALA A 74 -9.83 26.66 -2.08
N ARG A 75 -8.95 27.47 -1.47
CA ARG A 75 -9.20 28.88 -1.12
C ARG A 75 -9.48 29.72 -2.35
N GLN A 76 -8.72 29.51 -3.44
CA GLN A 76 -8.95 30.23 -4.70
C GLN A 76 -10.36 29.97 -5.23
N ALA A 77 -10.85 28.72 -5.12
CA ALA A 77 -12.22 28.40 -5.50
C ALA A 77 -13.23 29.13 -4.61
N LEU A 78 -13.07 29.08 -3.27
CA LEU A 78 -13.97 29.75 -2.32
C LEU A 78 -14.03 31.26 -2.54
N GLU A 79 -12.89 31.92 -2.66
CA GLU A 79 -12.77 33.38 -2.82
C GLU A 79 -13.44 33.88 -4.10
N ASN A 80 -13.51 33.02 -5.12
CA ASN A 80 -14.11 33.36 -6.42
C ASN A 80 -15.48 32.70 -6.64
N GLY A 81 -16.03 32.05 -5.63
CA GLY A 81 -17.35 31.38 -5.70
C GLY A 81 -17.39 30.27 -6.74
N VAL A 82 -16.29 29.54 -6.90
CA VAL A 82 -16.21 28.36 -7.78
C VAL A 82 -16.69 27.14 -7.03
N GLU A 83 -17.71 26.48 -7.55
CA GLU A 83 -18.23 25.23 -6.99
C GLU A 83 -17.37 24.03 -7.41
N ILE A 84 -17.16 23.09 -6.48
CA ILE A 84 -16.51 21.80 -6.78
C ILE A 84 -17.50 20.92 -7.53
N LYS A 85 -17.09 20.39 -8.67
CA LYS A 85 -17.94 19.54 -9.51
C LYS A 85 -17.84 18.04 -9.16
N THR A 86 -16.82 17.65 -8.42
CA THR A 86 -16.59 16.25 -8.03
C THR A 86 -16.61 16.12 -6.50
N PRO A 87 -17.38 15.19 -5.93
CA PRO A 87 -17.32 14.90 -4.50
C PRO A 87 -15.86 14.70 -4.04
N LEU A 88 -15.47 15.43 -3.00
CA LEU A 88 -14.12 15.43 -2.46
C LEU A 88 -14.07 14.79 -1.08
N MET A 89 -13.13 13.89 -0.87
CA MET A 89 -12.81 13.32 0.42
C MET A 89 -11.36 13.66 0.81
N VAL A 90 -11.15 14.04 2.06
CA VAL A 90 -9.82 14.40 2.60
C VAL A 90 -9.50 13.52 3.80
N VAL A 91 -8.36 12.85 3.77
CA VAL A 91 -7.87 11.97 4.85
C VAL A 91 -6.56 12.52 5.39
N PRO A 92 -6.54 13.22 6.53
CA PRO A 92 -5.30 13.66 7.16
C PRO A 92 -4.41 12.48 7.58
N GLY A 93 -3.09 12.65 7.52
CA GLY A 93 -2.14 11.55 7.71
C GLY A 93 -2.01 10.99 9.12
N SER A 94 -2.44 11.75 10.12
CA SER A 94 -2.47 11.33 11.52
C SER A 94 -3.38 12.24 12.33
N THR A 95 -3.78 11.80 13.54
CA THR A 95 -4.53 12.63 14.48
C THR A 95 -3.80 13.94 14.78
N ARG A 96 -2.47 13.91 14.95
CA ARG A 96 -1.66 15.12 15.14
C ARG A 96 -1.78 16.10 13.97
N ILE A 97 -1.70 15.60 12.73
CA ILE A 97 -1.91 16.42 11.53
C ILE A 97 -3.34 16.95 11.49
N TYR A 98 -4.34 16.11 11.73
CA TYR A 98 -5.74 16.51 11.79
C TYR A 98 -5.97 17.66 12.79
N ASP A 99 -5.53 17.49 14.05
CA ASP A 99 -5.72 18.48 15.11
C ASP A 99 -4.96 19.80 14.80
N THR A 100 -3.78 19.69 14.18
CA THR A 100 -2.99 20.85 13.76
C THR A 100 -3.71 21.61 12.64
N LEU A 101 -4.15 20.92 11.60
CA LEU A 101 -4.90 21.51 10.48
C LEU A 101 -6.22 22.14 10.94
N LYS A 102 -6.90 21.50 11.89
CA LYS A 102 -8.13 22.04 12.49
C LYS A 102 -7.86 23.30 13.28
N ARG A 103 -6.86 23.31 14.16
CA ARG A 103 -6.43 24.50 14.91
C ARG A 103 -6.10 25.68 14.01
N ASP A 104 -5.44 25.39 12.87
CA ASP A 104 -4.97 26.41 11.94
C ASP A 104 -6.03 26.81 10.89
N GLY A 105 -7.27 26.31 11.02
CA GLY A 105 -8.39 26.64 10.14
C GLY A 105 -8.28 26.08 8.72
N VAL A 106 -7.38 25.13 8.50
CA VAL A 106 -7.17 24.55 7.16
C VAL A 106 -8.29 23.60 6.78
N LEU A 107 -8.81 22.81 7.72
CA LEU A 107 -9.91 21.87 7.44
C LEU A 107 -11.22 22.58 7.11
N GLU A 108 -11.48 23.75 7.70
CA GLU A 108 -12.66 24.58 7.40
C GLU A 108 -12.74 24.97 5.91
N VAL A 109 -11.59 25.12 5.24
CA VAL A 109 -11.54 25.44 3.81
C VAL A 109 -12.19 24.33 2.98
N PHE A 110 -11.91 23.07 3.33
CA PHE A 110 -12.50 21.91 2.65
C PHE A 110 -13.98 21.73 3.05
N GLU A 111 -14.31 21.94 4.31
CA GLU A 111 -15.70 21.84 4.81
C GLU A 111 -16.61 22.87 4.12
N LYS A 112 -16.14 24.10 3.93
CA LYS A 112 -16.88 25.15 3.17
C LYS A 112 -17.10 24.80 1.70
N LEU A 113 -16.29 23.92 1.15
CA LEU A 113 -16.47 23.36 -0.20
C LEU A 113 -17.24 22.02 -0.16
N HIS A 114 -17.90 21.70 0.93
CA HIS A 114 -18.68 20.46 1.12
C HIS A 114 -17.84 19.17 0.98
N ALA A 115 -16.52 19.25 1.20
CA ALA A 115 -15.69 18.05 1.24
C ALA A 115 -15.94 17.23 2.51
N THR A 116 -15.86 15.90 2.38
CA THR A 116 -15.94 15.01 3.54
C THR A 116 -14.54 14.80 4.11
N VAL A 117 -14.30 15.26 5.34
CA VAL A 117 -13.08 14.95 6.08
C VAL A 117 -13.26 13.62 6.78
N LEU A 118 -12.47 12.62 6.38
CA LEU A 118 -12.52 11.27 6.92
C LEU A 118 -11.62 11.11 8.14
N ALA A 119 -11.90 10.07 8.92
CA ALA A 119 -11.00 9.64 9.99
C ALA A 119 -9.60 9.27 9.44
N THR A 120 -8.58 9.42 10.27
CA THR A 120 -7.17 9.10 9.94
C THR A 120 -6.93 7.57 9.84
N ALA A 121 -7.55 6.95 8.85
CA ALA A 121 -7.52 5.52 8.62
C ALA A 121 -7.28 5.21 7.13
N CYS A 122 -6.87 3.98 6.84
CA CYS A 122 -6.59 3.59 5.46
C CYS A 122 -7.82 3.61 4.54
N GLY A 123 -9.01 3.21 5.04
CA GLY A 123 -10.28 3.32 4.31
C GLY A 123 -10.20 3.00 2.81
N PRO A 124 -10.52 3.96 1.94
CA PRO A 124 -10.48 3.77 0.49
C PRO A 124 -9.09 3.37 -0.05
N CYS A 125 -8.01 3.81 0.59
CA CYS A 125 -6.64 3.50 0.15
C CYS A 125 -6.33 2.00 0.10
N ILE A 126 -7.02 1.16 0.88
CA ILE A 126 -6.81 -0.30 0.94
C ILE A 126 -8.05 -1.12 0.58
N GLY A 127 -9.04 -0.51 -0.01
CA GLY A 127 -10.26 -1.22 -0.42
C GLY A 127 -11.29 -1.42 0.68
N GLN A 128 -11.19 -0.74 1.81
CA GLN A 128 -12.21 -0.68 2.85
C GLN A 128 -13.24 0.41 2.54
N TRP A 129 -13.73 0.41 1.33
CA TRP A 129 -14.67 1.40 0.85
C TRP A 129 -15.73 0.74 -0.02
N LYS A 130 -16.99 0.91 0.40
CA LYS A 130 -18.15 0.49 -0.38
C LYS A 130 -18.84 1.76 -0.83
N ARG A 131 -18.78 2.04 -2.11
CA ARG A 131 -19.56 3.13 -2.72
C ARG A 131 -20.63 2.59 -3.65
N THR A 132 -21.68 3.35 -3.78
CA THR A 132 -22.70 3.16 -4.81
C THR A 132 -22.32 4.03 -5.99
N ILE A 133 -22.22 3.46 -7.17
CA ILE A 133 -22.01 4.19 -8.42
C ILE A 133 -23.37 4.27 -9.11
N GLY A 134 -23.84 5.48 -9.36
CA GLY A 134 -25.24 5.68 -9.77
C GLY A 134 -26.22 5.26 -8.68
N ASN A 135 -27.37 4.68 -9.06
CA ASN A 135 -28.40 4.23 -8.13
C ASN A 135 -28.31 2.74 -7.77
N LEU A 136 -27.29 2.03 -8.25
CA LEU A 136 -27.20 0.58 -8.12
C LEU A 136 -26.05 0.18 -7.17
N LYS A 137 -26.42 -0.54 -6.11
CA LYS A 137 -25.48 -1.14 -5.20
C LYS A 137 -24.73 -2.26 -5.94
N GLY A 138 -23.40 -2.08 -6.16
CA GLY A 138 -22.58 -3.05 -6.89
C GLY A 138 -22.56 -2.87 -8.41
N ASP A 139 -22.92 -1.67 -8.90
CA ASP A 139 -22.82 -1.33 -10.31
C ASP A 139 -21.38 -1.51 -10.83
N LYS A 140 -21.28 -2.28 -11.91
CA LYS A 140 -20.01 -2.56 -12.62
C LYS A 140 -19.80 -1.59 -13.80
N THR A 141 -20.36 -0.41 -13.75
CA THR A 141 -20.15 0.62 -14.77
C THR A 141 -18.71 1.15 -14.72
N PRO A 142 -18.02 1.25 -15.85
CA PRO A 142 -16.74 1.91 -15.94
C PRO A 142 -16.83 3.35 -15.42
N ASN A 143 -15.93 3.75 -14.57
CA ASN A 143 -15.89 5.08 -13.98
C ASN A 143 -14.45 5.52 -13.71
N SER A 144 -14.22 6.82 -13.55
CA SER A 144 -12.91 7.38 -13.23
C SER A 144 -12.93 8.09 -11.89
N ILE A 145 -11.87 7.88 -11.10
CA ILE A 145 -11.59 8.61 -9.88
C ILE A 145 -10.16 9.16 -9.91
N ILE A 146 -9.92 10.22 -9.15
CA ILE A 146 -8.57 10.77 -8.97
C ILE A 146 -8.20 10.78 -7.50
N GLU A 147 -6.98 10.40 -7.20
CA GLU A 147 -6.54 10.25 -5.82
C GLU A 147 -5.06 10.60 -5.63
N SER A 148 -4.70 11.05 -4.43
CA SER A 148 -3.31 11.24 -4.05
C SER A 148 -2.74 10.05 -3.27
N PHE A 149 -3.35 8.88 -3.38
CA PHE A 149 -2.88 7.65 -2.74
C PHE A 149 -1.62 7.11 -3.44
N ASN A 150 -1.18 5.92 -3.07
CA ASN A 150 0.09 5.38 -3.53
C ASN A 150 -0.04 4.15 -4.44
N ARG A 151 -1.25 3.68 -4.72
CA ARG A 151 -1.52 2.49 -5.53
C ARG A 151 -2.91 2.53 -6.15
N ASN A 152 -2.99 2.10 -7.40
CA ASN A 152 -4.19 2.15 -8.20
C ASN A 152 -4.42 0.91 -9.08
N PHE A 153 -3.98 -0.27 -8.64
CA PHE A 153 -4.31 -1.50 -9.38
C PHE A 153 -5.82 -1.77 -9.37
N ALA A 154 -6.30 -2.54 -10.33
CA ALA A 154 -7.73 -2.81 -10.52
C ALA A 154 -8.42 -3.26 -9.22
N GLY A 155 -9.52 -2.61 -8.87
CA GLY A 155 -10.29 -2.88 -7.66
C GLY A 155 -9.61 -2.45 -6.35
N ARG A 156 -8.52 -1.66 -6.40
CA ARG A 156 -7.78 -1.25 -5.20
C ARG A 156 -8.63 -0.51 -4.19
N ASN A 157 -9.46 0.42 -4.62
CA ASN A 157 -10.14 1.37 -3.74
C ASN A 157 -11.51 0.87 -3.26
N ASP A 158 -12.34 0.41 -4.17
CA ASP A 158 -13.76 0.07 -3.94
C ASP A 158 -14.12 -1.38 -4.28
N GLY A 159 -13.13 -2.17 -4.69
CA GLY A 159 -13.32 -3.56 -5.12
C GLY A 159 -13.89 -3.71 -6.53
N ASN A 160 -14.21 -2.60 -7.23
CA ASN A 160 -14.69 -2.63 -8.60
C ASN A 160 -13.52 -2.60 -9.59
N PRO A 161 -13.28 -3.66 -10.37
CA PRO A 161 -12.19 -3.70 -11.35
C PRO A 161 -12.36 -2.72 -12.50
N LEU A 162 -13.56 -2.15 -12.71
CA LEU A 162 -13.87 -1.15 -13.73
C LEU A 162 -13.69 0.29 -13.23
N THR A 163 -13.28 0.49 -12.00
CA THR A 163 -12.89 1.80 -11.48
C THR A 163 -11.48 2.14 -11.96
N ASN A 164 -11.40 3.13 -12.85
CA ASN A 164 -10.14 3.68 -13.33
C ASN A 164 -9.61 4.69 -12.31
N ALA A 165 -8.70 4.26 -11.45
CA ALA A 165 -8.09 5.12 -10.44
C ALA A 165 -6.81 5.78 -10.99
N PHE A 166 -6.75 7.10 -10.95
CA PHE A 166 -5.61 7.91 -11.39
C PHE A 166 -4.92 8.54 -10.19
N LEU A 167 -3.60 8.44 -10.12
CA LEU A 167 -2.78 9.02 -9.05
C LEU A 167 -2.25 10.38 -9.47
N ALA A 168 -2.37 11.36 -8.58
CA ALA A 168 -1.82 12.70 -8.74
C ALA A 168 -1.38 13.28 -7.39
N SER A 169 -0.70 14.43 -7.41
CA SER A 169 -0.40 15.15 -6.16
C SER A 169 -1.67 15.75 -5.54
N PRO A 170 -1.70 16.01 -4.21
CA PRO A 170 -2.88 16.52 -3.52
C PRO A 170 -3.47 17.80 -4.13
N GLU A 171 -2.62 18.76 -4.51
CA GLU A 171 -3.04 19.99 -5.16
C GLU A 171 -3.60 19.75 -6.56
N MET A 172 -3.05 18.77 -7.30
CA MET A 172 -3.57 18.40 -8.61
C MET A 172 -4.94 17.73 -8.49
N VAL A 173 -5.11 16.84 -7.52
CA VAL A 173 -6.41 16.22 -7.19
C VAL A 173 -7.44 17.30 -6.87
N MET A 174 -7.07 18.32 -6.10
CA MET A 174 -7.96 19.44 -5.76
C MET A 174 -8.36 20.24 -7.01
N ALA A 175 -7.40 20.60 -7.86
CA ALA A 175 -7.66 21.36 -9.09
C ALA A 175 -8.59 20.58 -10.04
N MET A 176 -8.39 19.28 -10.17
CA MET A 176 -9.26 18.44 -11.01
C MET A 176 -10.64 18.21 -10.40
N ALA A 177 -10.75 18.15 -9.06
CA ALA A 177 -12.04 18.08 -8.38
C ALA A 177 -12.91 19.33 -8.63
N ILE A 178 -12.29 20.51 -8.69
CA ILE A 178 -12.97 21.77 -9.01
C ILE A 178 -13.58 21.71 -10.42
N ASN A 179 -12.83 21.21 -11.42
CA ASN A 179 -13.29 21.14 -12.79
C ASN A 179 -14.23 19.96 -13.06
N GLY A 180 -13.98 18.81 -12.44
CA GLY A 180 -14.78 17.59 -12.58
C GLY A 180 -14.44 16.69 -13.76
N ASP A 181 -13.46 17.06 -14.57
CA ASP A 181 -13.09 16.37 -15.80
C ASP A 181 -11.63 15.92 -15.76
N LEU A 182 -11.39 14.65 -16.04
CA LEU A 182 -10.06 14.04 -16.06
C LEU A 182 -9.17 14.61 -17.18
N THR A 183 -9.77 15.18 -18.22
CA THR A 183 -9.04 15.80 -19.34
C THR A 183 -8.61 17.26 -19.07
N PHE A 184 -9.00 17.82 -17.93
CA PHE A 184 -8.65 19.17 -17.55
C PHE A 184 -7.16 19.30 -17.26
N ASN A 185 -6.50 20.26 -17.93
CA ASN A 185 -5.12 20.64 -17.59
C ASN A 185 -5.12 21.94 -16.78
N PRO A 186 -4.91 21.90 -15.45
CA PRO A 186 -4.96 23.10 -14.60
C PRO A 186 -3.84 24.12 -14.88
N LEU A 187 -2.79 23.73 -15.61
CA LEU A 187 -1.71 24.65 -16.00
C LEU A 187 -2.13 25.60 -17.13
N GLU A 188 -3.07 25.20 -17.96
CA GLU A 188 -3.49 25.93 -19.16
C GLU A 188 -4.96 26.32 -19.08
N GLY A 189 -5.78 25.47 -18.51
CA GLY A 189 -7.22 25.60 -18.44
C GLY A 189 -7.68 26.67 -17.44
N THR A 190 -8.95 27.01 -17.54
CA THR A 190 -9.63 27.95 -16.65
C THR A 190 -10.84 27.30 -15.99
N VAL A 191 -11.25 27.80 -14.84
CA VAL A 191 -12.49 27.42 -14.15
C VAL A 191 -13.46 28.59 -14.13
N ARG A 192 -14.76 28.31 -14.16
CA ARG A 192 -15.78 29.36 -14.22
C ARG A 192 -16.14 29.82 -12.80
N THR A 193 -16.04 31.11 -12.55
CA THR A 193 -16.39 31.73 -11.27
C THR A 193 -17.90 31.91 -11.13
N ALA A 194 -18.40 32.18 -9.92
CA ALA A 194 -19.83 32.53 -9.67
C ALA A 194 -20.28 33.76 -10.48
N LYS A 195 -19.36 34.67 -10.81
CA LYS A 195 -19.65 35.86 -11.63
C LYS A 195 -19.69 35.54 -13.14
N GLY A 196 -19.53 34.27 -13.54
CA GLY A 196 -19.52 33.85 -14.92
C GLY A 196 -18.23 34.14 -15.71
N THR A 197 -17.20 34.65 -15.06
CA THR A 197 -15.86 34.90 -15.66
C THR A 197 -14.99 33.64 -15.58
N ASN A 198 -14.04 33.53 -16.47
CA ASN A 198 -13.05 32.47 -16.44
C ASN A 198 -11.85 32.91 -15.58
N MET A 199 -11.40 32.02 -14.70
CA MET A 199 -10.26 32.22 -13.83
C MET A 199 -9.24 31.09 -14.04
N LYS A 200 -7.96 31.44 -14.11
CA LYS A 200 -6.87 30.48 -14.07
C LYS A 200 -6.46 30.25 -12.62
N LEU A 201 -6.30 28.99 -12.23
CA LEU A 201 -5.79 28.64 -10.90
C LEU A 201 -4.32 29.04 -10.81
N ALA A 202 -3.95 29.77 -9.76
CA ALA A 202 -2.57 30.08 -9.46
C ALA A 202 -1.83 28.86 -8.88
N ALA A 203 -0.51 28.89 -8.96
CA ALA A 203 0.32 27.82 -8.41
C ALA A 203 0.03 27.58 -6.91
N PRO A 204 0.02 26.32 -6.45
CA PRO A 204 -0.26 26.00 -5.06
C PRO A 204 0.85 26.49 -4.14
N VAL A 205 0.46 27.00 -2.97
CA VAL A 205 1.36 27.41 -1.90
C VAL A 205 1.13 26.51 -0.68
N GLY A 206 2.16 25.78 -0.26
CA GLY A 206 2.13 24.94 0.94
C GLY A 206 2.91 25.56 2.09
N GLN A 207 2.70 25.02 3.27
CA GLN A 207 3.47 25.34 4.47
C GLN A 207 4.15 24.05 4.95
N GLU A 208 5.47 24.01 4.87
CA GLU A 208 6.26 22.86 5.31
C GLU A 208 6.02 22.52 6.78
N ARG A 209 5.86 23.56 7.61
CA ARG A 209 5.61 23.44 9.05
C ARG A 209 4.56 24.45 9.51
N PRO A 210 3.71 24.06 10.48
CA PRO A 210 2.78 24.99 11.07
C PRO A 210 3.52 26.07 11.87
N ALA A 211 3.13 27.35 11.70
CA ALA A 211 3.80 28.48 12.35
C ALA A 211 3.81 28.37 13.89
N LYS A 212 2.79 27.76 14.46
CA LYS A 212 2.64 27.52 15.93
C LYS A 212 3.15 26.13 16.36
N GLY A 213 3.95 25.42 15.53
CA GLY A 213 4.33 24.04 15.75
C GLY A 213 3.15 23.07 15.63
N PHE A 214 3.44 21.78 15.67
CA PHE A 214 2.40 20.74 15.70
C PHE A 214 1.73 20.68 17.08
N VAL A 215 0.44 20.30 17.10
CA VAL A 215 -0.27 20.01 18.36
C VAL A 215 0.46 18.84 19.04
N SER A 216 0.81 19.04 20.31
CA SER A 216 1.56 18.07 21.13
C SER A 216 0.68 17.20 22.01
N ASP A 217 -0.54 17.65 22.31
CA ASP A 217 -1.47 16.92 23.15
C ASP A 217 -2.07 15.72 22.41
N ILE A 218 -1.59 14.53 22.78
CA ILE A 218 -2.05 13.27 22.18
C ILE A 218 -3.27 12.79 23.01
N LYS A 219 -4.44 13.33 22.71
CA LYS A 219 -5.72 12.88 23.27
C LYS A 219 -6.13 11.49 22.74
N GLY A 220 -5.30 10.52 22.78
CA GLY A 220 -5.61 9.20 22.24
C GLY A 220 -4.87 8.09 22.94
N CYS A 221 -4.01 8.46 23.91
CA CYS A 221 -3.36 7.48 24.75
C CYS A 221 -4.31 7.09 25.88
N VAL A 222 -4.90 5.92 25.76
CA VAL A 222 -5.66 5.30 26.86
C VAL A 222 -4.67 4.41 27.60
N ILE A 223 -4.38 4.76 28.85
CA ILE A 223 -3.64 3.88 29.76
C ILE A 223 -4.66 2.84 30.23
N PRO A 224 -4.50 1.55 29.85
CA PRO A 224 -5.43 0.53 30.30
C PRO A 224 -5.36 0.37 31.81
N ASP A 225 -6.50 0.12 32.42
CA ASP A 225 -6.53 -0.40 33.79
C ASP A 225 -5.91 -1.80 33.76
N PHE A 226 -4.92 -2.05 34.62
CA PHE A 226 -4.13 -3.29 34.59
C PHE A 226 -4.88 -4.48 35.24
N GLU A 227 -6.19 -4.43 35.33
CA GLU A 227 -6.98 -5.61 35.70
C GLU A 227 -6.82 -6.69 34.63
N LYS A 228 -6.62 -7.92 35.09
CA LYS A 228 -6.46 -9.09 34.20
C LYS A 228 -7.80 -9.38 33.51
N ILE A 229 -7.90 -8.98 32.23
CA ILE A 229 -9.08 -9.25 31.41
C ILE A 229 -8.89 -10.59 30.69
N GLU A 230 -9.84 -11.49 30.86
CA GLU A 230 -9.91 -12.73 30.10
C GLU A 230 -10.57 -12.43 28.73
N ILE A 231 -9.81 -12.67 27.65
CA ILE A 231 -10.33 -12.52 26.28
C ILE A 231 -11.08 -13.79 25.89
N LYS A 232 -12.38 -13.67 25.67
CA LYS A 232 -13.24 -14.78 25.21
C LYS A 232 -13.61 -14.57 23.74
N VAL A 233 -13.28 -15.55 22.90
CA VAL A 233 -13.67 -15.57 21.49
C VAL A 233 -14.67 -16.70 21.29
N SER A 234 -15.79 -16.41 20.60
CA SER A 234 -16.77 -17.44 20.27
C SER A 234 -16.14 -18.55 19.46
N PRO A 235 -16.38 -19.84 19.77
CA PRO A 235 -15.89 -20.96 18.97
C PRO A 235 -16.35 -20.93 17.51
N THR A 236 -17.47 -20.25 17.23
CA THR A 236 -18.07 -20.09 15.89
C THR A 236 -17.62 -18.80 15.19
N ALA A 237 -16.72 -18.03 15.79
CA ALA A 237 -16.25 -16.79 15.20
C ALA A 237 -15.40 -17.06 13.96
N GLU A 238 -15.82 -16.55 12.80
CA GLU A 238 -15.09 -16.72 11.54
C GLU A 238 -14.00 -15.69 11.34
N ARG A 239 -14.17 -14.47 11.89
CA ARG A 239 -13.29 -13.31 11.64
C ARG A 239 -12.21 -13.12 12.68
N ILE A 240 -12.38 -13.73 13.86
CA ILE A 240 -11.48 -13.59 15.00
C ILE A 240 -11.16 -14.97 15.54
N ARG A 241 -9.89 -15.23 15.80
CA ARG A 241 -9.41 -16.44 16.47
C ARG A 241 -8.23 -16.07 17.36
N LEU A 242 -8.16 -16.67 18.54
CA LEU A 242 -6.98 -16.54 19.38
C LEU A 242 -5.78 -17.15 18.66
N LEU A 243 -4.69 -16.41 18.62
CA LEU A 243 -3.43 -16.87 18.04
C LEU A 243 -2.62 -17.57 19.13
N GLU A 244 -2.35 -18.84 18.93
CA GLU A 244 -1.40 -19.56 19.77
C GLU A 244 0.03 -19.04 19.50
N PRO A 245 0.86 -18.89 20.52
CA PRO A 245 2.25 -18.51 20.34
C PRO A 245 2.97 -19.43 19.37
N PHE A 246 3.75 -18.87 18.47
CA PHE A 246 4.57 -19.68 17.58
C PHE A 246 5.64 -20.42 18.37
N PRO A 247 5.92 -21.70 18.05
CA PRO A 247 6.98 -22.44 18.72
C PRO A 247 8.33 -21.72 18.61
N ALA A 248 9.07 -21.70 19.71
CA ALA A 248 10.45 -21.22 19.68
C ALA A 248 11.31 -22.12 18.76
N TRP A 249 12.43 -21.58 18.31
CA TRP A 249 13.43 -22.40 17.64
C TRP A 249 14.03 -23.42 18.60
N ASP A 250 14.17 -24.65 18.14
CA ASP A 250 14.66 -25.79 18.92
C ASP A 250 16.17 -25.93 18.95
N GLY A 251 16.90 -24.98 18.35
CA GLY A 251 18.36 -24.99 18.27
C GLY A 251 18.92 -25.86 17.15
N GLN A 252 18.08 -26.47 16.32
CA GLN A 252 18.52 -27.35 15.23
C GLN A 252 18.64 -26.61 13.91
N ASP A 253 19.50 -27.11 13.04
CA ASP A 253 19.60 -26.66 11.65
C ASP A 253 18.34 -26.98 10.87
N PHE A 254 18.06 -26.19 9.84
CA PHE A 254 16.97 -26.48 8.93
C PHE A 254 17.47 -27.36 7.77
N THR A 255 17.07 -28.61 7.74
CA THR A 255 17.53 -29.59 6.78
C THR A 255 16.47 -29.97 5.76
N ALA A 256 16.88 -30.07 4.48
CA ALA A 256 16.06 -30.59 3.38
C ALA A 256 14.68 -29.91 3.24
N LEU A 257 14.60 -28.58 3.45
CA LEU A 257 13.39 -27.79 3.28
C LEU A 257 12.92 -27.84 1.82
N PRO A 258 11.70 -28.28 1.51
CA PRO A 258 11.13 -28.17 0.19
C PRO A 258 10.90 -26.71 -0.17
N LEU A 259 11.10 -26.38 -1.44
CA LEU A 259 10.79 -25.06 -1.98
C LEU A 259 9.28 -24.87 -2.11
N LEU A 260 8.73 -23.90 -1.39
CA LEU A 260 7.32 -23.55 -1.55
C LEU A 260 7.07 -22.78 -2.85
N ILE A 261 7.93 -21.79 -3.14
CA ILE A 261 7.90 -20.99 -4.37
C ILE A 261 9.27 -20.37 -4.63
N LYS A 262 9.62 -20.22 -5.91
CA LYS A 262 10.64 -19.29 -6.40
C LYS A 262 9.91 -18.15 -7.10
N ALA A 263 9.76 -17.02 -6.39
CA ALA A 263 9.02 -15.87 -6.89
C ALA A 263 9.79 -15.15 -7.99
N LYS A 264 9.13 -14.87 -9.10
CA LYS A 264 9.73 -14.21 -10.28
C LYS A 264 9.54 -12.69 -10.17
N GLY A 265 10.65 -11.96 -10.26
CA GLY A 265 10.64 -10.51 -10.33
C GLY A 265 10.00 -9.87 -9.11
N LYS A 266 9.29 -8.77 -9.31
CA LYS A 266 8.68 -7.98 -8.24
C LYS A 266 7.62 -8.76 -7.45
N CYS A 267 7.92 -9.10 -6.21
CA CYS A 267 6.99 -9.74 -5.28
C CYS A 267 6.71 -8.81 -4.10
N THR A 268 5.58 -8.11 -4.14
CA THR A 268 5.17 -7.15 -3.11
C THR A 268 4.43 -7.84 -1.98
N THR A 269 4.24 -7.14 -0.85
CA THR A 269 3.37 -7.60 0.23
C THR A 269 1.92 -7.84 -0.22
N ASP A 270 1.46 -7.17 -1.28
CA ASP A 270 0.15 -7.43 -1.92
C ASP A 270 0.12 -8.73 -2.72
N HIS A 271 1.27 -9.22 -3.17
CA HIS A 271 1.37 -10.54 -3.82
C HIS A 271 1.45 -11.66 -2.79
N ILE A 272 2.05 -11.39 -1.63
CA ILE A 272 2.21 -12.37 -0.55
C ILE A 272 0.90 -12.54 0.24
N SER A 273 0.33 -11.43 0.73
CA SER A 273 -0.92 -11.39 1.49
C SER A 273 -1.85 -10.33 0.88
N PRO A 274 -2.63 -10.67 -0.15
CA PRO A 274 -3.58 -9.76 -0.78
C PRO A 274 -4.63 -9.24 0.19
N GLY A 275 -5.04 -7.97 0.01
CA GLY A 275 -6.15 -7.35 0.72
C GLY A 275 -7.51 -7.69 0.11
N GLY A 276 -8.40 -6.70 0.00
CA GLY A 276 -9.72 -6.84 -0.61
C GLY A 276 -10.63 -7.80 0.16
N LYS A 277 -11.08 -8.88 -0.47
CA LYS A 277 -11.98 -9.89 0.12
C LYS A 277 -11.43 -10.56 1.40
N TRP A 278 -10.11 -10.51 1.60
CA TRP A 278 -9.44 -11.13 2.73
C TRP A 278 -9.38 -10.26 3.99
N LEU A 279 -9.58 -8.94 3.85
CA LEU A 279 -9.50 -8.00 4.98
C LEU A 279 -10.39 -8.32 6.18
N PRO A 280 -11.61 -8.88 6.02
CA PRO A 280 -12.43 -9.30 7.17
C PRO A 280 -11.79 -10.37 8.06
N TYR A 281 -10.84 -11.14 7.53
CA TYR A 281 -10.20 -12.26 8.23
C TYR A 281 -8.89 -11.92 8.91
N ARG A 282 -8.50 -10.65 8.96
CA ARG A 282 -7.22 -10.23 9.60
C ARG A 282 -7.05 -10.64 11.06
N GLY A 283 -8.15 -10.82 11.78
CA GLY A 283 -8.16 -11.34 13.15
C GLY A 283 -8.15 -12.86 13.25
N ASN A 284 -8.12 -13.58 12.12
CA ASN A 284 -8.10 -15.04 12.06
C ASN A 284 -6.99 -15.53 11.14
N ILE A 285 -5.83 -15.81 11.73
CA ILE A 285 -4.63 -16.19 10.98
C ILE A 285 -4.85 -17.43 10.11
N ASP A 286 -5.65 -18.38 10.56
CA ASP A 286 -5.93 -19.59 9.80
C ASP A 286 -6.67 -19.27 8.50
N ARG A 287 -7.74 -18.46 8.58
CA ARG A 287 -8.54 -18.08 7.41
C ARG A 287 -7.80 -17.16 6.46
N ILE A 288 -7.07 -16.16 6.98
CA ILE A 288 -6.35 -15.24 6.10
C ILE A 288 -5.18 -15.93 5.39
N SER A 289 -4.59 -16.97 5.99
CA SER A 289 -3.51 -17.74 5.38
C SER A 289 -3.92 -18.49 4.09
N ASP A 290 -5.22 -18.59 3.79
CA ASP A 290 -5.70 -19.15 2.51
C ASP A 290 -5.36 -18.27 1.30
N ASN A 291 -4.89 -17.01 1.53
CA ASN A 291 -4.44 -16.10 0.48
C ASN A 291 -2.92 -16.11 0.28
N LEU A 292 -2.18 -16.90 1.05
CA LEU A 292 -0.71 -16.91 0.99
C LEU A 292 -0.20 -17.03 -0.45
N LEU A 293 0.56 -16.03 -0.90
CA LEU A 293 1.21 -15.98 -2.21
C LEU A 293 0.25 -16.10 -3.41
N GLU A 294 -1.06 -15.82 -3.20
CA GLU A 294 -2.10 -15.94 -4.24
C GLU A 294 -1.74 -15.19 -5.53
N ARG A 295 -0.98 -14.10 -5.42
CA ARG A 295 -0.60 -13.25 -6.56
C ARG A 295 0.88 -13.30 -6.92
N ALA A 296 1.67 -14.07 -6.21
CA ALA A 296 3.09 -14.24 -6.52
C ALA A 296 3.25 -15.12 -7.77
N VAL A 297 4.07 -14.67 -8.72
CA VAL A 297 4.37 -15.40 -9.95
C VAL A 297 5.45 -16.43 -9.67
N ASN A 298 5.19 -17.69 -9.96
CA ASN A 298 6.18 -18.76 -9.87
C ASN A 298 7.14 -18.73 -11.09
N THR A 299 8.43 -18.70 -10.84
CA THR A 299 9.46 -18.66 -11.88
C THR A 299 9.39 -19.85 -12.85
N PHE A 300 9.05 -21.04 -12.36
CA PHE A 300 9.12 -22.27 -13.14
C PHE A 300 7.99 -22.44 -14.15
N ASN A 301 6.79 -21.95 -13.83
CA ASN A 301 5.64 -22.08 -14.72
C ASN A 301 5.08 -20.75 -15.22
N GLY A 302 5.60 -19.61 -14.72
CA GLY A 302 5.16 -18.26 -15.10
C GLY A 302 3.75 -17.90 -14.63
N VAL A 303 3.12 -18.68 -13.74
CA VAL A 303 1.73 -18.52 -13.32
C VAL A 303 1.67 -18.04 -11.87
N SER A 304 0.73 -17.13 -11.58
CA SER A 304 0.45 -16.70 -10.20
C SER A 304 -0.38 -17.75 -9.46
N GLY A 305 -0.08 -17.89 -8.16
CA GLY A 305 -0.88 -18.74 -7.26
C GLY A 305 -0.85 -20.23 -7.62
N LYS A 306 0.20 -20.73 -8.27
CA LYS A 306 0.36 -22.14 -8.61
C LYS A 306 1.79 -22.62 -8.38
N VAL A 307 1.98 -23.55 -7.46
CA VAL A 307 3.28 -24.08 -7.04
C VAL A 307 3.29 -25.61 -6.99
N TRP A 308 4.49 -26.17 -7.10
CA TRP A 308 4.71 -27.61 -7.01
C TRP A 308 4.74 -28.08 -5.56
N ASN A 309 4.02 -29.15 -5.26
CA ASN A 309 4.12 -29.86 -3.98
C ASN A 309 5.06 -31.07 -4.16
N THR A 310 6.24 -31.01 -3.57
CA THR A 310 7.25 -32.08 -3.69
C THR A 310 6.88 -33.37 -2.96
N ASP A 311 5.92 -33.30 -2.02
CA ASP A 311 5.45 -34.45 -1.26
C ASP A 311 4.37 -35.24 -2.02
N THR A 312 3.43 -34.52 -2.65
CA THR A 312 2.33 -35.13 -3.42
C THR A 312 2.62 -35.25 -4.92
N ASN A 313 3.73 -34.69 -5.41
CA ASN A 313 4.09 -34.61 -6.82
C ASN A 313 2.97 -33.99 -7.70
N ALA A 314 2.36 -32.90 -7.22
CA ALA A 314 1.27 -32.20 -7.92
C ALA A 314 1.36 -30.69 -7.75
N TYR A 315 0.77 -29.94 -8.69
CA TYR A 315 0.58 -28.50 -8.55
C TYR A 315 -0.68 -28.16 -7.79
N ASP A 316 -0.60 -27.22 -6.85
CA ASP A 316 -1.77 -26.62 -6.18
C ASP A 316 -1.48 -25.16 -5.82
N THR A 317 -2.41 -24.51 -5.12
CA THR A 317 -2.20 -23.15 -4.62
C THR A 317 -1.13 -23.12 -3.52
N PRO A 318 -0.33 -22.04 -3.40
CA PRO A 318 0.70 -21.96 -2.38
C PRO A 318 0.17 -22.19 -0.96
N ALA A 319 -1.01 -21.65 -0.65
CA ALA A 319 -1.65 -21.84 0.66
C ALA A 319 -1.95 -23.29 0.95
N LYS A 320 -2.49 -24.04 -0.02
CA LYS A 320 -2.79 -25.47 0.16
C LYS A 320 -1.53 -26.30 0.31
N VAL A 321 -0.51 -26.04 -0.51
CA VAL A 321 0.78 -26.73 -0.42
C VAL A 321 1.43 -26.46 0.94
N ALA A 322 1.48 -25.21 1.39
CA ALA A 322 2.03 -24.86 2.69
C ALA A 322 1.24 -25.47 3.85
N ARG A 323 -0.11 -25.53 3.75
CA ARG A 323 -0.94 -26.25 4.73
C ARG A 323 -0.64 -27.73 4.76
N HIS A 324 -0.48 -28.37 3.61
CA HIS A 324 -0.09 -29.77 3.53
C HIS A 324 1.24 -29.99 4.25
N TYR A 325 2.25 -29.16 3.95
CA TYR A 325 3.55 -29.26 4.63
C TYR A 325 3.42 -29.08 6.15
N ARG A 326 2.71 -28.03 6.59
CA ARG A 326 2.48 -27.79 8.03
C ARG A 326 1.81 -28.99 8.73
N ASN A 327 0.76 -29.55 8.13
CA ASN A 327 -0.02 -30.65 8.72
C ASN A 327 0.82 -31.94 8.82
N ASN A 328 1.85 -32.08 7.99
CA ASN A 328 2.81 -33.20 8.01
C ASN A 328 4.12 -32.83 8.72
N ASN A 329 4.17 -31.73 9.48
CA ASN A 329 5.36 -31.22 10.18
C ASN A 329 6.56 -30.94 9.26
N ILE A 330 6.33 -30.70 7.98
CA ILE A 330 7.36 -30.36 7.01
C ILE A 330 7.56 -28.83 7.06
N ALA A 331 8.75 -28.38 7.40
CA ALA A 331 9.14 -26.99 7.25
C ALA A 331 9.49 -26.70 5.79
N SER A 332 9.22 -25.49 5.30
CA SER A 332 9.47 -25.08 3.93
C SER A 332 10.20 -23.74 3.84
N LEU A 333 10.65 -23.39 2.63
CA LEU A 333 11.26 -22.11 2.36
C LEU A 333 10.65 -21.41 1.14
N ILE A 334 10.84 -20.10 1.09
CA ILE A 334 10.50 -19.23 -0.04
C ILE A 334 11.78 -18.66 -0.62
N VAL A 335 11.89 -18.68 -1.95
CA VAL A 335 12.96 -17.98 -2.67
C VAL A 335 12.37 -16.75 -3.36
N GLY A 336 12.93 -15.58 -3.06
CA GLY A 336 12.54 -14.28 -3.60
C GLY A 336 13.53 -13.73 -4.61
N ASP A 337 13.06 -12.90 -5.53
CA ASP A 337 13.88 -12.11 -6.44
C ASP A 337 14.28 -10.77 -5.77
N ASP A 338 14.55 -9.74 -6.55
CA ASP A 338 14.95 -8.43 -6.03
C ASP A 338 13.83 -7.74 -5.25
N ASN A 339 14.23 -7.09 -4.14
CA ASN A 339 13.37 -6.29 -3.27
C ASN A 339 12.11 -7.04 -2.81
N TYR A 340 12.25 -8.33 -2.45
CA TYR A 340 11.14 -9.18 -2.02
C TYR A 340 10.41 -8.57 -0.81
N GLY A 341 9.07 -8.53 -0.88
CA GLY A 341 8.22 -7.95 0.16
C GLY A 341 8.10 -6.42 0.11
N GLU A 342 8.45 -5.80 -1.03
CA GLU A 342 8.24 -4.37 -1.27
C GLU A 342 6.78 -3.96 -1.01
N GLY A 343 6.60 -2.73 -0.60
CA GLY A 343 5.27 -2.12 -0.51
C GLY A 343 4.81 -1.83 0.91
N SER A 344 3.51 -1.97 1.18
CA SER A 344 2.92 -1.65 2.48
C SER A 344 3.48 -2.54 3.58
N SER A 345 3.67 -1.96 4.78
CA SER A 345 4.00 -2.74 5.98
C SER A 345 2.82 -3.65 6.37
N ARG A 346 2.82 -4.88 5.86
CA ARG A 346 1.82 -5.90 6.19
C ARG A 346 2.45 -6.99 7.01
N GLU A 347 2.13 -7.01 8.26
CA GLU A 347 2.62 -8.04 9.18
C GLU A 347 2.09 -9.43 8.79
N HIS A 348 0.86 -9.51 8.28
CA HIS A 348 0.28 -10.76 7.76
C HIS A 348 1.13 -11.40 6.67
N ALA A 349 1.79 -10.62 5.82
CA ALA A 349 2.70 -11.13 4.80
C ALA A 349 3.91 -11.90 5.38
N THR A 350 4.11 -11.85 6.70
CA THR A 350 5.13 -12.60 7.43
C THR A 350 4.51 -13.57 8.45
N MET A 351 3.37 -13.22 9.04
CA MET A 351 2.65 -14.11 9.97
C MET A 351 2.09 -15.35 9.26
N GLU A 352 1.51 -15.18 8.07
CA GLU A 352 0.94 -16.27 7.29
C GLU A 352 1.98 -17.34 6.89
N PRO A 353 3.13 -16.97 6.29
CA PRO A 353 4.19 -17.94 6.04
C PRO A 353 4.64 -18.64 7.33
N ARG A 354 4.84 -17.89 8.42
CA ARG A 354 5.24 -18.45 9.71
C ARG A 354 4.20 -19.42 10.26
N TYR A 355 2.94 -19.06 10.20
CA TYR A 355 1.83 -19.91 10.60
C TYR A 355 1.75 -21.20 9.78
N LEU A 356 2.04 -21.14 8.48
CA LEU A 356 2.08 -22.27 7.57
C LEU A 356 3.44 -22.98 7.50
N ASN A 357 4.27 -22.82 8.53
CA ASN A 357 5.54 -23.51 8.75
C ASN A 357 6.65 -23.17 7.73
N VAL A 358 6.60 -21.99 7.09
CA VAL A 358 7.75 -21.44 6.39
C VAL A 358 8.77 -20.97 7.40
N ARG A 359 10.01 -21.43 7.29
CA ARG A 359 11.09 -21.12 8.23
C ARG A 359 12.15 -20.18 7.68
N VAL A 360 12.29 -20.16 6.37
CA VAL A 360 13.34 -19.39 5.66
C VAL A 360 12.74 -18.62 4.51
N VAL A 361 13.16 -17.38 4.35
CA VAL A 361 13.01 -16.60 3.14
C VAL A 361 14.42 -16.25 2.67
N LEU A 362 14.81 -16.74 1.48
CA LEU A 362 16.07 -16.47 0.83
C LEU A 362 15.80 -15.63 -0.42
N ALA A 363 16.39 -14.44 -0.56
CA ALA A 363 16.12 -13.55 -1.68
C ALA A 363 17.39 -12.92 -2.23
N LYS A 364 17.36 -12.39 -3.47
CA LYS A 364 18.44 -11.55 -3.97
C LYS A 364 18.61 -10.31 -3.13
N SER A 365 17.48 -9.68 -2.78
CA SER A 365 17.39 -8.58 -1.80
C SER A 365 16.02 -8.55 -1.14
N LEU A 366 15.95 -7.98 0.06
CA LEU A 366 14.73 -7.88 0.87
C LEU A 366 14.32 -6.42 1.05
N ALA A 367 13.03 -6.13 0.96
CA ALA A 367 12.50 -4.84 1.36
C ALA A 367 12.67 -4.65 2.88
N ARG A 368 13.25 -3.53 3.30
CA ARG A 368 13.67 -3.26 4.69
C ARG A 368 12.59 -3.56 5.74
N ILE A 369 11.36 -3.09 5.51
CA ILE A 369 10.26 -3.29 6.46
C ILE A 369 9.88 -4.77 6.52
N HIS A 370 9.83 -5.43 5.37
CA HIS A 370 9.47 -6.85 5.28
C HIS A 370 10.52 -7.74 5.96
N GLU A 371 11.80 -7.46 5.75
CA GLU A 371 12.91 -8.11 6.45
C GLU A 371 12.77 -8.01 7.97
N SER A 372 12.48 -6.80 8.47
CA SER A 372 12.24 -6.58 9.90
C SER A 372 11.05 -7.37 10.42
N ASN A 373 9.97 -7.47 9.64
CA ASN A 373 8.78 -8.23 10.01
C ASN A 373 9.03 -9.74 9.97
N LEU A 374 9.79 -10.27 8.99
CA LEU A 374 10.20 -11.69 8.96
C LEU A 374 10.95 -12.07 10.23
N LYS A 375 11.95 -11.25 10.62
CA LYS A 375 12.74 -11.45 11.84
C LYS A 375 11.87 -11.43 13.10
N LYS A 376 10.91 -10.51 13.19
CA LYS A 376 9.96 -10.43 14.32
C LYS A 376 9.07 -11.67 14.44
N GLN A 377 8.73 -12.30 13.33
CA GLN A 377 7.92 -13.51 13.31
C GLN A 377 8.77 -14.80 13.46
N GLY A 378 10.08 -14.69 13.61
CA GLY A 378 10.97 -15.84 13.73
C GLY A 378 11.15 -16.61 12.42
N ILE A 379 11.10 -15.93 11.29
CA ILE A 379 11.50 -16.43 9.97
C ILE A 379 12.92 -15.96 9.70
N LEU A 380 13.80 -16.89 9.32
CA LEU A 380 15.17 -16.57 8.94
C LEU A 380 15.17 -15.84 7.60
N ALA A 381 15.54 -14.57 7.60
CA ALA A 381 15.60 -13.70 6.45
C ALA A 381 17.03 -13.64 5.91
N LEU A 382 17.30 -14.25 4.77
CA LEU A 382 18.62 -14.40 4.16
C LEU A 382 18.68 -13.73 2.79
N THR A 383 19.88 -13.34 2.39
CA THR A 383 20.18 -12.91 1.03
C THR A 383 21.29 -13.76 0.43
N PHE A 384 21.24 -13.98 -0.88
CA PHE A 384 22.32 -14.65 -1.59
C PHE A 384 23.63 -13.89 -1.47
N VAL A 385 24.73 -14.59 -1.20
CA VAL A 385 26.09 -14.01 -1.28
C VAL A 385 26.40 -13.62 -2.74
N ASN A 386 26.06 -14.50 -3.67
CA ASN A 386 26.10 -14.21 -5.10
C ASN A 386 24.65 -14.25 -5.64
N PRO A 387 24.10 -13.12 -6.10
CA PRO A 387 22.72 -13.06 -6.62
C PRO A 387 22.47 -14.03 -7.80
N ALA A 388 23.50 -14.41 -8.56
CA ALA A 388 23.39 -15.38 -9.65
C ALA A 388 23.06 -16.82 -9.17
N ASP A 389 23.25 -17.10 -7.89
CA ASP A 389 22.90 -18.41 -7.34
C ASP A 389 21.37 -18.62 -7.27
N TYR A 390 20.59 -17.53 -7.31
CA TYR A 390 19.15 -17.61 -7.51
C TYR A 390 18.80 -18.47 -8.74
N ASP A 391 19.50 -18.32 -9.85
CA ASP A 391 19.19 -19.02 -11.09
C ASP A 391 19.47 -20.52 -11.02
N LYS A 392 20.36 -20.96 -10.13
CA LYS A 392 20.71 -22.38 -9.93
C LYS A 392 19.61 -23.20 -9.26
N ILE A 393 18.74 -22.56 -8.47
CA ILE A 393 17.69 -23.24 -7.70
C ILE A 393 16.61 -23.77 -8.64
N GLN A 394 16.32 -25.07 -8.52
CA GLN A 394 15.32 -25.78 -9.30
C GLN A 394 14.03 -26.03 -8.50
N GLU A 395 12.91 -26.31 -9.19
CA GLU A 395 11.58 -26.42 -8.58
C GLU A 395 11.46 -27.52 -7.52
N LYS A 396 12.21 -28.60 -7.68
CA LYS A 396 12.16 -29.78 -6.79
C LYS A 396 13.28 -29.82 -5.77
N ASP A 397 14.08 -28.77 -5.70
CA ASP A 397 15.19 -28.73 -4.76
C ASP A 397 14.70 -28.74 -3.32
N ARG A 398 15.51 -29.34 -2.47
CA ARG A 398 15.42 -29.26 -1.02
C ARG A 398 16.68 -28.56 -0.50
N ILE A 399 16.48 -27.48 0.20
CA ILE A 399 17.57 -26.61 0.66
C ILE A 399 17.77 -26.79 2.14
N SER A 400 19.00 -26.96 2.58
CA SER A 400 19.40 -26.97 3.98
C SER A 400 20.05 -25.65 4.36
N VAL A 401 19.82 -25.19 5.58
CA VAL A 401 20.52 -24.05 6.19
C VAL A 401 21.20 -24.55 7.44
N LEU A 402 22.52 -24.59 7.40
CA LEU A 402 23.35 -25.26 8.38
C LEU A 402 24.11 -24.27 9.26
N ASN A 403 24.60 -24.77 10.40
CA ASN A 403 25.38 -24.00 11.39
C ASN A 403 24.60 -22.83 12.03
N LEU A 404 23.28 -22.98 12.17
CA LEU A 404 22.43 -21.94 12.76
C LEU A 404 22.75 -21.64 14.23
N ASN A 405 23.29 -22.60 14.97
CA ASN A 405 23.71 -22.41 16.37
C ASN A 405 24.90 -21.44 16.52
N THR A 406 25.61 -21.16 15.43
CA THR A 406 26.72 -20.20 15.40
C THR A 406 26.34 -18.86 14.77
N LEU A 407 25.04 -18.66 14.46
CA LEU A 407 24.56 -17.47 13.81
C LEU A 407 24.82 -16.21 14.66
N ALA A 408 25.52 -15.25 14.10
CA ALA A 408 25.84 -13.97 14.72
C ALA A 408 25.56 -12.83 13.74
N PRO A 409 25.43 -11.58 14.19
CA PRO A 409 25.29 -10.44 13.29
C PRO A 409 26.40 -10.42 12.23
N ASN A 410 26.01 -10.25 10.96
CA ASN A 410 26.91 -10.26 9.79
C ASN A 410 27.62 -11.60 9.50
N SER A 411 27.21 -12.71 10.12
CA SER A 411 27.71 -14.02 9.76
C SER A 411 27.14 -14.52 8.44
N ARG A 412 27.83 -15.46 7.81
CA ARG A 412 27.32 -16.22 6.65
C ARG A 412 26.82 -17.56 7.15
N VAL A 413 25.74 -18.03 6.57
CA VAL A 413 25.23 -19.41 6.75
C VAL A 413 25.45 -20.19 5.49
N VAL A 414 25.59 -21.51 5.62
CA VAL A 414 25.80 -22.42 4.49
C VAL A 414 24.55 -23.25 4.26
#